data_0c0465d405de99b262d90056ec218ecc
#
_entry.id   0c0465d405de99b262d90056ec218ecc
#
_cell.length_a   1.000
_cell.length_b   1.000
_cell.length_c   1.000
_cell.angle_alpha   90.00
_cell.angle_beta   90.00
_cell.angle_gamma   90.00
#
_symmetry.space_group_name_H-M   'P 1'
#
loop_
_entity.id
_entity.type
_entity.pdbx_description
1 polymer ?
#
loop_
_entity_poly.entity_id
_entity_poly.type
_entity_poly.pdbx_seq_one_letter_code
_entity_poly.pdbx_strand_id
1 'polypeptide(L)'
;PKTSLPTGEDVERVLRTLVKEGYDGAIAIMLSSGLSGTYNLMRLCAQDVKDELDVRVYDSKSASLGQGMTVLRLAEDIRSGMSWEELTERRVPDLLGRVYPFFSVDTLEYLKKGGRITPAAAALGTLLKLKPVLQIQGEKLDAFAKARTSKQGKSIMIETMKKDFTERFNDPEGKEMNLEIAYSYDREAAEAFKEEVQAAFPN
;
A
#
# COMPACT_ATOMS: atom_id res chain seq x y z
N PRO A 1 0.86 -3.21 -21.19
CA PRO A 1 -0.11 -2.36 -20.52
C PRO A 1 0.50 -0.98 -20.25
N LYS A 2 -0.29 0.08 -20.41
CA LYS A 2 0.10 1.43 -20.04
C LYS A 2 -0.78 1.87 -18.87
N THR A 3 -0.23 2.69 -17.99
CA THR A 3 -0.97 3.34 -16.91
C THR A 3 -0.87 4.84 -17.11
N SER A 4 -1.90 5.58 -16.71
CA SER A 4 -1.92 7.03 -16.70
C SER A 4 -2.29 7.56 -15.32
N LEU A 5 -1.94 8.79 -15.05
CA LEU A 5 -2.45 9.55 -13.92
C LEU A 5 -3.91 9.95 -14.19
N PRO A 6 -4.72 10.23 -13.16
CA PRO A 6 -5.90 11.04 -13.31
C PRO A 6 -5.51 12.42 -13.87
N THR A 7 -6.46 13.14 -14.45
CA THR A 7 -6.22 14.53 -14.87
C THR A 7 -6.27 15.46 -13.65
N GLY A 8 -5.62 16.64 -13.74
CA GLY A 8 -5.76 17.66 -12.71
C GLY A 8 -7.20 18.10 -12.50
N GLU A 9 -7.96 18.22 -13.60
CA GLU A 9 -9.38 18.54 -13.59
C GLU A 9 -10.23 17.52 -12.82
N ASP A 10 -9.92 16.22 -12.96
CA ASP A 10 -10.64 15.17 -12.21
C ASP A 10 -10.38 15.27 -10.72
N VAL A 11 -9.13 15.51 -10.32
CA VAL A 11 -8.75 15.69 -8.92
C VAL A 11 -9.39 16.95 -8.34
N GLU A 12 -9.29 18.07 -9.04
CA GLU A 12 -9.87 19.35 -8.62
C GLU A 12 -11.41 19.25 -8.49
N ARG A 13 -12.07 18.59 -9.44
CA ARG A 13 -13.52 18.35 -9.37
C ARG A 13 -13.91 17.62 -8.08
N VAL A 14 -13.14 16.60 -7.65
CA VAL A 14 -13.41 15.89 -6.40
C VAL A 14 -13.25 16.82 -5.20
N LEU A 15 -12.14 17.57 -5.13
CA LEU A 15 -11.89 18.49 -4.02
C LEU A 15 -12.96 19.58 -3.93
N ARG A 16 -13.36 20.18 -5.05
CA ARG A 16 -14.44 21.17 -5.09
C ARG A 16 -15.81 20.58 -4.77
N THR A 17 -16.02 19.29 -5.00
CA THR A 17 -17.25 18.62 -4.54
C THR A 17 -17.29 18.58 -3.02
N LEU A 18 -16.18 18.25 -2.35
CA LEU A 18 -16.10 18.27 -0.89
C LEU A 18 -16.39 19.68 -0.31
N VAL A 19 -15.82 20.71 -0.92
CA VAL A 19 -16.10 22.11 -0.53
C VAL A 19 -17.61 22.41 -0.64
N LYS A 20 -18.25 22.04 -1.76
CA LYS A 20 -19.69 22.27 -1.98
C LYS A 20 -20.57 21.49 -1.01
N GLU A 21 -20.13 20.33 -0.56
CA GLU A 21 -20.82 19.50 0.44
C GLU A 21 -20.60 19.98 1.87
N GLY A 22 -19.79 21.03 2.06
CA GLY A 22 -19.57 21.70 3.34
C GLY A 22 -18.51 21.06 4.22
N TYR A 23 -17.62 20.26 3.66
CA TYR A 23 -16.45 19.75 4.38
C TYR A 23 -15.39 20.85 4.50
N ASP A 24 -14.77 20.94 5.66
CA ASP A 24 -13.67 21.86 5.98
C ASP A 24 -12.29 21.16 5.99
N GLY A 25 -12.26 19.83 6.01
CA GLY A 25 -11.03 19.03 5.99
C GLY A 25 -11.16 17.75 5.16
N ALA A 26 -10.04 17.34 4.56
CA ALA A 26 -9.93 16.09 3.82
C ALA A 26 -8.57 15.42 4.04
N ILE A 27 -8.56 14.12 4.29
CA ILE A 27 -7.35 13.31 4.38
C ILE A 27 -7.21 12.48 3.11
N ALA A 28 -6.18 12.75 2.32
CA ALA A 28 -5.90 12.06 1.08
C ALA A 28 -4.74 11.06 1.27
N ILE A 29 -5.06 9.78 1.34
CA ILE A 29 -4.06 8.69 1.41
C ILE A 29 -3.77 8.20 0.00
N MET A 30 -2.61 8.57 -0.53
CA MET A 30 -2.24 8.27 -1.91
C MET A 30 -1.38 7.02 -2.00
N LEU A 31 -1.44 6.32 -3.13
CA LEU A 31 -0.49 5.24 -3.36
C LEU A 31 0.95 5.76 -3.44
N SER A 32 1.93 4.87 -3.22
CA SER A 32 3.36 5.23 -3.19
C SER A 32 3.75 6.16 -4.32
N SER A 33 4.41 7.25 -3.97
CA SER A 33 4.91 8.27 -4.90
C SER A 33 5.91 7.71 -5.92
N GLY A 34 6.63 6.65 -5.57
CA GLY A 34 7.53 5.95 -6.49
C GLY A 34 6.84 5.01 -7.48
N LEU A 35 5.57 4.67 -7.24
CA LEU A 35 4.75 3.87 -8.16
C LEU A 35 3.89 4.73 -9.08
N SER A 36 3.49 5.91 -8.63
CA SER A 36 2.62 6.82 -9.38
C SER A 36 2.85 8.28 -9.00
N GLY A 37 2.76 9.17 -9.98
CA GLY A 37 2.77 10.61 -9.75
C GLY A 37 1.49 11.17 -9.13
N THR A 38 0.48 10.33 -8.81
CA THR A 38 -0.81 10.77 -8.28
C THR A 38 -0.68 11.51 -6.94
N TYR A 39 0.26 11.10 -6.09
CA TYR A 39 0.58 11.81 -4.85
C TYR A 39 0.98 13.28 -5.11
N ASN A 40 1.91 13.51 -6.05
CA ASN A 40 2.35 14.85 -6.37
C ASN A 40 1.24 15.68 -7.04
N LEU A 41 0.44 15.04 -7.90
CA LEU A 41 -0.72 15.70 -8.52
C LEU A 41 -1.73 16.15 -7.46
N MET A 42 -2.09 15.27 -6.52
CA MET A 42 -3.01 15.61 -5.42
C MET A 42 -2.46 16.77 -4.59
N ARG A 43 -1.16 16.78 -4.28
CA ARG A 43 -0.52 17.89 -3.54
C ARG A 43 -0.63 19.22 -4.27
N LEU A 44 -0.49 19.22 -5.58
CA LEU A 44 -0.63 20.44 -6.40
C LEU A 44 -2.08 20.92 -6.37
N CYS A 45 -3.05 20.06 -6.70
CA CYS A 45 -4.47 20.42 -6.69
C CYS A 45 -4.98 20.84 -5.30
N ALA A 46 -4.42 20.30 -4.23
CA ALA A 46 -4.78 20.70 -2.87
C ALA A 46 -4.44 22.18 -2.58
N GLN A 47 -3.41 22.74 -3.24
CA GLN A 47 -3.08 24.17 -3.09
C GLN A 47 -4.15 25.09 -3.68
N ASP A 48 -4.88 24.62 -4.70
CA ASP A 48 -5.89 25.42 -5.40
C ASP A 48 -7.19 25.59 -4.58
N VAL A 49 -7.36 24.78 -3.53
CA VAL A 49 -8.53 24.82 -2.63
C VAL A 49 -8.16 25.11 -1.18
N LYS A 50 -6.91 25.44 -0.87
CA LYS A 50 -6.38 25.56 0.50
C LYS A 50 -7.10 26.59 1.39
N ASP A 51 -7.71 27.60 0.80
CA ASP A 51 -8.42 28.64 1.53
C ASP A 51 -9.88 28.23 1.86
N GLU A 52 -10.35 27.12 1.28
CA GLU A 52 -11.71 26.60 1.41
C GLU A 52 -11.75 25.20 2.08
N LEU A 53 -10.66 24.40 1.91
CA LEU A 53 -10.57 23.01 2.39
C LEU A 53 -9.15 22.72 2.87
N ASP A 54 -8.97 22.29 4.13
CA ASP A 54 -7.68 21.80 4.64
C ASP A 54 -7.44 20.36 4.14
N VAL A 55 -6.67 20.21 3.07
CA VAL A 55 -6.36 18.91 2.47
C VAL A 55 -5.01 18.40 2.95
N ARG A 56 -5.00 17.37 3.78
CA ARG A 56 -3.77 16.69 4.23
C ARG A 56 -3.47 15.51 3.31
N VAL A 57 -2.37 15.60 2.57
CA VAL A 57 -1.98 14.61 1.55
C VAL A 57 -0.81 13.78 2.04
N TYR A 58 -1.01 12.46 2.11
CA TYR A 58 -0.01 11.52 2.61
C TYR A 58 0.41 10.51 1.53
N ASP A 59 1.71 10.28 1.43
CA ASP A 59 2.28 9.18 0.66
C ASP A 59 2.19 7.90 1.51
N SER A 60 1.35 6.96 1.12
CA SER A 60 1.20 5.72 1.88
C SER A 60 2.42 4.81 1.79
N LYS A 61 3.34 5.06 0.86
CA LYS A 61 4.44 4.15 0.51
C LYS A 61 3.96 2.72 0.29
N SER A 62 2.71 2.58 -0.11
CA SER A 62 2.00 1.31 -0.29
C SER A 62 1.12 1.36 -1.54
N ALA A 63 0.40 0.30 -1.78
CA ALA A 63 -0.60 0.18 -2.84
C ALA A 63 -1.69 -0.82 -2.45
N SER A 64 -2.81 -0.81 -3.17
CA SER A 64 -3.88 -1.79 -3.02
C SER A 64 -4.43 -1.85 -1.58
N LEU A 65 -4.47 -3.04 -0.98
CA LEU A 65 -5.06 -3.29 0.33
C LEU A 65 -4.39 -2.48 1.45
N GLY A 66 -3.07 -2.41 1.49
CA GLY A 66 -2.37 -1.65 2.54
C GLY A 66 -2.77 -0.17 2.58
N GLN A 67 -2.96 0.46 1.41
CA GLN A 67 -3.53 1.80 1.31
C GLN A 67 -5.01 1.82 1.71
N GLY A 68 -5.78 0.85 1.20
CA GLY A 68 -7.23 0.77 1.43
C GLY A 68 -7.58 0.60 2.91
N MET A 69 -6.88 -0.27 3.63
CA MET A 69 -7.10 -0.48 5.06
C MET A 69 -6.77 0.75 5.90
N THR A 70 -5.72 1.48 5.53
CA THR A 70 -5.43 2.76 6.19
C THR A 70 -6.63 3.70 6.09
N VAL A 71 -7.25 3.81 4.90
CA VAL A 71 -8.44 4.66 4.70
C VAL A 71 -9.63 4.16 5.53
N LEU A 72 -9.89 2.85 5.57
CA LEU A 72 -10.99 2.28 6.34
C LEU A 72 -10.82 2.53 7.84
N ARG A 73 -9.61 2.33 8.38
CA ARG A 73 -9.31 2.60 9.79
C ARG A 73 -9.47 4.08 10.14
N LEU A 74 -8.99 4.98 9.29
CA LEU A 74 -9.19 6.41 9.49
C LEU A 74 -10.67 6.80 9.45
N ALA A 75 -11.47 6.18 8.57
CA ALA A 75 -12.90 6.41 8.54
C ALA A 75 -13.61 5.93 9.82
N GLU A 76 -13.14 4.85 10.44
CA GLU A 76 -13.61 4.39 11.76
C GLU A 76 -13.23 5.39 12.86
N ASP A 77 -11.96 5.83 12.89
CA ASP A 77 -11.45 6.79 13.87
C ASP A 77 -12.21 8.14 13.77
N ILE A 78 -12.49 8.63 12.55
CA ILE A 78 -13.32 9.83 12.34
C ILE A 78 -14.72 9.64 12.90
N ARG A 79 -15.38 8.51 12.62
CA ARG A 79 -16.72 8.21 13.14
C ARG A 79 -16.76 8.08 14.66
N SER A 80 -15.65 7.67 15.28
CA SER A 80 -15.52 7.61 16.74
C SER A 80 -15.29 8.98 17.40
N GLY A 81 -15.15 10.05 16.60
CA GLY A 81 -14.99 11.41 17.09
C GLY A 81 -13.55 11.82 17.37
N MET A 82 -12.55 11.12 16.80
CA MET A 82 -11.14 11.53 16.91
C MET A 82 -10.95 12.92 16.32
N SER A 83 -10.20 13.78 17.00
CA SER A 83 -9.97 15.16 16.55
C SER A 83 -9.15 15.22 15.26
N TRP A 84 -9.33 16.30 14.49
CA TRP A 84 -8.57 16.56 13.27
C TRP A 84 -7.06 16.54 13.48
N GLU A 85 -6.62 17.20 14.54
CA GLU A 85 -5.19 17.26 14.90
C GLU A 85 -4.65 15.87 15.25
N GLU A 86 -5.37 15.11 16.06
CA GLU A 86 -4.97 13.74 16.43
C GLU A 86 -4.93 12.81 15.21
N LEU A 87 -5.93 12.91 14.31
CA LEU A 87 -5.95 12.16 13.07
C LEU A 87 -4.74 12.47 12.21
N THR A 88 -4.49 13.76 11.94
CA THR A 88 -3.50 14.19 10.94
C THR A 88 -2.07 14.14 11.46
N GLU A 89 -1.82 14.51 12.71
CA GLU A 89 -0.46 14.61 13.24
C GLU A 89 0.06 13.30 13.84
N ARG A 90 -0.84 12.43 14.32
CA ARG A 90 -0.45 11.21 15.01
C ARG A 90 -0.98 9.94 14.34
N ARG A 91 -2.28 9.86 14.12
CA ARG A 91 -2.92 8.62 13.71
C ARG A 91 -2.55 8.18 12.30
N VAL A 92 -2.57 9.09 11.33
CA VAL A 92 -2.16 8.77 9.94
C VAL A 92 -0.71 8.32 9.88
N PRO A 93 0.28 9.04 10.46
CA PRO A 93 1.67 8.57 10.47
C PRO A 93 1.85 7.20 11.15
N ASP A 94 1.16 6.93 12.26
CA ASP A 94 1.21 5.63 12.95
C ASP A 94 0.68 4.50 12.05
N LEU A 95 -0.51 4.67 11.47
CA LEU A 95 -1.09 3.67 10.58
C LEU A 95 -0.20 3.39 9.37
N LEU A 96 0.30 4.43 8.73
CA LEU A 96 1.19 4.27 7.56
C LEU A 96 2.51 3.58 7.92
N GLY A 97 3.02 3.81 9.12
CA GLY A 97 4.22 3.16 9.64
C GLY A 97 4.06 1.66 9.92
N ARG A 98 2.81 1.18 10.00
CA ARG A 98 2.47 -0.23 10.27
C ARG A 98 2.08 -1.03 9.03
N VAL A 99 2.06 -0.43 7.84
CA VAL A 99 1.71 -1.13 6.60
C VAL A 99 2.94 -1.79 5.99
N TYR A 100 2.86 -3.10 5.77
CA TYR A 100 3.97 -3.91 5.26
C TYR A 100 3.53 -4.83 4.12
N PRO A 101 3.42 -4.32 2.88
CA PRO A 101 2.99 -5.15 1.77
C PRO A 101 4.15 -5.93 1.15
N PHE A 102 3.95 -7.23 0.96
CA PHE A 102 4.77 -8.07 0.11
C PHE A 102 4.09 -8.32 -1.23
N PHE A 103 4.89 -8.46 -2.27
CA PHE A 103 4.38 -8.73 -3.61
C PHE A 103 5.07 -9.96 -4.20
N SER A 104 4.26 -10.87 -4.71
CA SER A 104 4.72 -12.00 -5.54
C SER A 104 4.06 -11.88 -6.90
N VAL A 105 4.87 -11.89 -7.95
CA VAL A 105 4.40 -11.72 -9.33
C VAL A 105 4.94 -12.85 -10.22
N ASP A 106 4.16 -13.24 -11.22
CA ASP A 106 4.59 -14.28 -12.16
C ASP A 106 5.73 -13.82 -13.06
N THR A 107 5.75 -12.55 -13.40
CA THR A 107 6.80 -11.95 -14.23
C THR A 107 7.11 -10.53 -13.79
N LEU A 108 8.39 -10.17 -13.82
CA LEU A 108 8.87 -8.81 -13.56
C LEU A 108 8.83 -7.92 -14.82
N GLU A 109 8.48 -8.49 -15.97
CA GLU A 109 8.53 -7.79 -17.26
C GLU A 109 7.71 -6.51 -17.28
N TYR A 110 6.47 -6.56 -16.77
CA TYR A 110 5.57 -5.40 -16.77
C TYR A 110 5.99 -4.34 -15.76
N LEU A 111 6.52 -4.74 -14.62
CA LEU A 111 7.07 -3.82 -13.63
C LEU A 111 8.32 -3.10 -14.16
N LYS A 112 9.18 -3.84 -14.87
CA LYS A 112 10.35 -3.28 -15.55
C LYS A 112 9.95 -2.30 -16.66
N LYS A 113 9.07 -2.71 -17.55
CA LYS A 113 8.55 -1.84 -18.63
C LYS A 113 7.84 -0.59 -18.10
N GLY A 114 7.18 -0.71 -16.97
CA GLY A 114 6.49 0.39 -16.29
C GLY A 114 7.42 1.29 -15.47
N GLY A 115 8.65 0.88 -15.20
CA GLY A 115 9.58 1.64 -14.34
C GLY A 115 9.22 1.66 -12.85
N ARG A 116 8.40 0.72 -12.38
CA ARG A 116 7.91 0.60 -10.99
C ARG A 116 8.77 -0.31 -10.12
N ILE A 117 9.83 -0.87 -10.66
CA ILE A 117 10.78 -1.74 -9.97
C ILE A 117 12.19 -1.16 -10.08
N THR A 118 13.03 -1.41 -9.07
CA THR A 118 14.43 -0.99 -9.12
C THR A 118 15.20 -1.76 -10.21
N PRO A 119 16.23 -1.18 -10.80
CA PRO A 119 17.07 -1.89 -11.78
C PRO A 119 17.69 -3.18 -11.21
N ALA A 120 18.08 -3.16 -9.93
CA ALA A 120 18.64 -4.31 -9.23
C ALA A 120 17.63 -5.47 -9.15
N ALA A 121 16.41 -5.21 -8.72
CA ALA A 121 15.37 -6.23 -8.66
C ALA A 121 14.96 -6.73 -10.05
N ALA A 122 14.89 -5.84 -11.05
CA ALA A 122 14.59 -6.22 -12.43
C ALA A 122 15.65 -7.18 -13.03
N ALA A 123 16.93 -7.00 -12.69
CA ALA A 123 18.01 -7.85 -13.15
C ALA A 123 17.91 -9.29 -12.58
N LEU A 124 17.46 -9.46 -11.34
CA LEU A 124 17.28 -10.78 -10.73
C LEU A 124 16.33 -11.68 -11.50
N GLY A 125 15.20 -11.14 -11.94
CA GLY A 125 14.22 -11.91 -12.70
C GLY A 125 14.70 -12.32 -14.09
N THR A 126 15.55 -11.51 -14.71
CA THR A 126 16.04 -11.75 -16.09
C THR A 126 17.19 -12.74 -16.12
N LEU A 127 18.18 -12.57 -15.23
CA LEU A 127 19.42 -13.35 -15.24
C LEU A 127 19.25 -14.75 -14.66
N LEU A 128 18.40 -14.92 -13.66
CA LEU A 128 18.34 -16.13 -12.86
C LEU A 128 17.00 -16.88 -12.92
N LYS A 129 16.05 -16.40 -13.74
CA LYS A 129 14.65 -16.91 -13.75
C LYS A 129 14.06 -17.02 -12.33
N LEU A 130 14.44 -16.08 -11.46
CA LEU A 130 13.96 -16.03 -10.10
C LEU A 130 12.55 -15.42 -10.05
N LYS A 131 11.78 -15.83 -9.06
CA LYS A 131 10.50 -15.23 -8.65
C LYS A 131 10.72 -14.53 -7.29
N PRO A 132 11.37 -13.38 -7.23
CA PRO A 132 11.67 -12.74 -5.96
C PRO A 132 10.38 -12.30 -5.25
N VAL A 133 10.43 -12.33 -3.92
CA VAL A 133 9.48 -11.58 -3.11
C VAL A 133 9.90 -10.12 -3.18
N LEU A 134 8.97 -9.25 -3.53
CA LEU A 134 9.19 -7.82 -3.63
C LEU A 134 8.55 -7.10 -2.46
N GLN A 135 9.08 -5.94 -2.13
CA GLN A 135 8.55 -5.02 -1.13
C GLN A 135 8.75 -3.59 -1.63
N ILE A 136 7.94 -2.66 -1.16
CA ILE A 136 8.21 -1.24 -1.39
C ILE A 136 9.27 -0.83 -0.37
N GLN A 137 10.48 -0.59 -0.86
CA GLN A 137 11.61 -0.09 -0.07
C GLN A 137 11.94 1.31 -0.57
N GLY A 138 11.61 2.31 0.25
CA GLY A 138 11.67 3.71 -0.19
C GLY A 138 10.50 4.05 -1.10
N GLU A 139 10.72 4.17 -2.42
CA GLU A 139 9.69 4.65 -3.35
C GLU A 139 9.20 3.58 -4.33
N LYS A 140 10.05 2.62 -4.72
CA LYS A 140 9.75 1.61 -5.73
C LYS A 140 9.74 0.20 -5.15
N LEU A 141 9.21 -0.73 -5.94
CA LEU A 141 9.35 -2.15 -5.64
C LEU A 141 10.81 -2.57 -5.76
N ASP A 142 11.33 -3.20 -4.73
CA ASP A 142 12.66 -3.78 -4.70
C ASP A 142 12.60 -5.24 -4.24
N ALA A 143 13.68 -5.98 -4.48
CA ALA A 143 13.78 -7.36 -4.08
C ALA A 143 14.00 -7.47 -2.57
N PHE A 144 13.01 -7.98 -1.86
CA PHE A 144 13.11 -8.30 -0.45
C PHE A 144 13.85 -9.63 -0.23
N ALA A 145 13.45 -10.67 -0.97
CA ALA A 145 14.06 -11.98 -0.88
C ALA A 145 14.10 -12.70 -2.24
N LYS A 146 15.07 -13.58 -2.40
CA LYS A 146 15.22 -14.40 -3.59
C LYS A 146 14.40 -15.68 -3.43
N ALA A 147 13.50 -15.97 -4.35
CA ALA A 147 12.80 -17.24 -4.45
C ALA A 147 12.92 -17.78 -5.88
N ARG A 148 12.97 -19.11 -6.01
CA ARG A 148 13.00 -19.80 -7.30
C ARG A 148 11.61 -20.24 -7.75
N THR A 149 10.69 -20.40 -6.81
CA THR A 149 9.32 -20.82 -7.06
C THR A 149 8.34 -19.94 -6.29
N SER A 150 7.09 -19.85 -6.75
CA SER A 150 6.02 -19.15 -6.03
C SER A 150 5.80 -19.74 -4.63
N LYS A 151 5.89 -21.06 -4.49
CA LYS A 151 5.79 -21.75 -3.19
C LYS A 151 6.84 -21.27 -2.21
N GLN A 152 8.09 -21.22 -2.63
CA GLN A 152 9.19 -20.70 -1.80
C GLN A 152 8.95 -19.23 -1.42
N GLY A 153 8.47 -18.39 -2.37
CA GLY A 153 8.14 -17.00 -2.09
C GLY A 153 7.05 -16.85 -1.04
N LYS A 154 5.97 -17.65 -1.14
CA LYS A 154 4.89 -17.69 -0.16
C LYS A 154 5.40 -18.07 1.25
N SER A 155 6.22 -19.10 1.36
CA SER A 155 6.82 -19.50 2.64
C SER A 155 7.68 -18.37 3.24
N ILE A 156 8.51 -17.71 2.43
CA ILE A 156 9.32 -16.57 2.89
C ILE A 156 8.43 -15.43 3.42
N MET A 157 7.32 -15.11 2.74
CA MET A 157 6.38 -14.07 3.20
C MET A 157 5.78 -14.43 4.56
N ILE A 158 5.29 -15.66 4.73
CA ILE A 158 4.71 -16.13 6.01
C ILE A 158 5.75 -16.08 7.14
N GLU A 159 6.95 -16.61 6.92
CA GLU A 159 8.00 -16.61 7.95
C GLU A 159 8.45 -15.19 8.32
N THR A 160 8.53 -14.30 7.33
CA THR A 160 8.86 -12.89 7.59
C THR A 160 7.77 -12.20 8.40
N MET A 161 6.49 -12.41 8.06
CA MET A 161 5.38 -11.84 8.81
C MET A 161 5.35 -12.35 10.26
N LYS A 162 5.60 -13.64 10.51
CA LYS A 162 5.72 -14.18 11.88
C LYS A 162 6.81 -13.48 12.68
N LYS A 163 7.95 -13.26 12.05
CA LYS A 163 9.05 -12.54 12.65
C LYS A 163 8.70 -11.08 12.95
N ASP A 164 8.09 -10.40 11.98
CA ASP A 164 7.67 -9.00 12.13
C ASP A 164 6.62 -8.81 13.24
N PHE A 165 5.68 -9.75 13.39
CA PHE A 165 4.70 -9.72 14.47
C PHE A 165 5.37 -9.71 15.84
N THR A 166 6.41 -10.51 16.02
CA THR A 166 7.16 -10.60 17.28
C THR A 166 8.13 -9.44 17.44
N GLU A 167 9.04 -9.25 16.49
CA GLU A 167 10.19 -8.38 16.65
C GLU A 167 9.89 -6.89 16.37
N ARG A 168 8.98 -6.64 15.44
CA ARG A 168 8.70 -5.29 14.97
C ARG A 168 7.45 -4.68 15.60
N PHE A 169 6.38 -5.47 15.67
CA PHE A 169 5.08 -4.97 16.14
C PHE A 169 4.80 -5.33 17.60
N ASN A 170 5.63 -6.18 18.21
CA ASN A 170 5.44 -6.68 19.57
C ASN A 170 4.03 -7.28 19.81
N ASP A 171 3.51 -7.94 18.78
CA ASP A 171 2.19 -8.58 18.77
C ASP A 171 2.33 -10.03 18.25
N PRO A 172 2.99 -10.93 19.01
CA PRO A 172 3.28 -12.29 18.54
C PRO A 172 2.04 -13.14 18.25
N GLU A 173 0.90 -12.76 18.82
CA GLU A 173 -0.39 -13.45 18.59
C GLU A 173 -1.18 -12.81 17.44
N GLY A 174 -0.75 -11.66 16.90
CA GLY A 174 -1.39 -10.99 15.77
C GLY A 174 -2.77 -10.41 16.10
N LYS A 175 -3.03 -10.04 17.36
CA LYS A 175 -4.33 -9.53 17.81
C LYS A 175 -4.68 -8.16 17.23
N GLU A 176 -3.66 -7.34 17.04
CA GLU A 176 -3.78 -5.97 16.51
C GLU A 176 -3.49 -5.88 15.01
N MET A 177 -3.15 -7.03 14.38
CA MET A 177 -2.78 -7.08 12.98
C MET A 177 -3.94 -7.53 12.11
N ASN A 178 -4.01 -6.99 10.88
CA ASN A 178 -4.89 -7.48 9.83
C ASN A 178 -4.03 -8.03 8.70
N LEU A 179 -4.29 -9.26 8.30
CA LEU A 179 -3.66 -9.87 7.14
C LEU A 179 -4.61 -9.87 5.96
N GLU A 180 -4.13 -9.40 4.85
CA GLU A 180 -4.93 -9.24 3.64
C GLU A 180 -4.19 -9.79 2.43
N ILE A 181 -4.94 -10.41 1.53
CA ILE A 181 -4.43 -10.99 0.30
C ILE A 181 -5.17 -10.38 -0.88
N ALA A 182 -4.46 -9.58 -1.69
CA ALA A 182 -4.93 -9.18 -3.00
C ALA A 182 -4.37 -10.13 -4.06
N TYR A 183 -5.19 -10.50 -5.02
CA TYR A 183 -4.79 -11.35 -6.12
C TYR A 183 -5.31 -10.84 -7.45
N SER A 184 -4.70 -11.30 -8.52
CA SER A 184 -5.19 -11.10 -9.88
C SER A 184 -5.18 -12.43 -10.63
N TYR A 185 -6.23 -12.70 -11.41
CA TYR A 185 -6.36 -13.82 -12.34
C TYR A 185 -6.72 -15.16 -11.71
N ASP A 186 -5.90 -15.75 -10.83
CA ASP A 186 -6.08 -17.12 -10.32
C ASP A 186 -6.67 -17.11 -8.91
N ARG A 187 -8.00 -17.29 -8.84
CA ARG A 187 -8.73 -17.31 -7.58
C ARG A 187 -8.43 -18.58 -6.76
N GLU A 188 -8.30 -19.73 -7.40
CA GLU A 188 -8.02 -20.99 -6.71
C GLU A 188 -6.68 -20.93 -5.98
N ALA A 189 -5.63 -20.45 -6.67
CA ALA A 189 -4.32 -20.26 -6.05
C ALA A 189 -4.33 -19.22 -4.91
N ALA A 190 -5.20 -18.21 -4.98
CA ALA A 190 -5.37 -17.23 -3.91
C ALA A 190 -6.09 -17.83 -2.69
N GLU A 191 -7.16 -18.57 -2.90
CA GLU A 191 -7.88 -19.25 -1.80
C GLU A 191 -7.00 -20.28 -1.11
N ALA A 192 -6.24 -21.10 -1.86
CA ALA A 192 -5.27 -22.02 -1.28
C ALA A 192 -4.20 -21.29 -0.45
N PHE A 193 -3.72 -20.14 -0.92
CA PHE A 193 -2.75 -19.36 -0.15
C PHE A 193 -3.38 -18.73 1.10
N LYS A 194 -4.64 -18.33 1.04
CA LYS A 194 -5.39 -17.85 2.21
C LYS A 194 -5.47 -18.92 3.28
N GLU A 195 -5.73 -20.18 2.91
CA GLU A 195 -5.73 -21.29 3.86
C GLU A 195 -4.36 -21.50 4.52
N GLU A 196 -3.28 -21.43 3.73
CA GLU A 196 -1.90 -21.49 4.26
C GLU A 196 -1.62 -20.36 5.27
N VAL A 197 -2.04 -19.13 4.94
CA VAL A 197 -1.88 -17.96 5.81
C VAL A 197 -2.73 -18.09 7.06
N GLN A 198 -3.98 -18.51 6.94
CA GLN A 198 -4.88 -18.68 8.08
C GLN A 198 -4.42 -19.80 9.04
N ALA A 199 -3.83 -20.88 8.51
CA ALA A 199 -3.21 -21.92 9.34
C ALA A 199 -1.95 -21.41 10.08
N ALA A 200 -1.23 -20.44 9.49
CA ALA A 200 -0.04 -19.84 10.10
C ALA A 200 -0.37 -18.75 11.14
N PHE A 201 -1.53 -18.10 11.02
CA PHE A 201 -2.04 -16.99 11.83
C PHE A 201 -3.52 -17.27 12.18
N PRO A 202 -3.79 -18.06 13.22
CA PRO A 202 -5.15 -18.53 13.51
C PRO A 202 -6.07 -17.49 14.16
N ASN A 203 -5.55 -16.34 14.58
CA ASN A 203 -6.32 -15.27 15.24
C ASN A 203 -6.85 -14.24 14.26
#